data_83978f8d0a3cf2ea94be0367791e6546
#
_entry.id   83978f8d0a3cf2ea94be0367791e6546
#
_cell.length_a   1.000
_cell.length_b   1.000
_cell.length_c   1.000
_cell.angle_alpha   90.00
_cell.angle_beta   90.00
_cell.angle_gamma   90.00
#
_symmetry.space_group_name_H-M   'P 1'
#
loop_
_entity.id
_entity.type
_entity.pdbx_description
1 polymer ?
#
loop_
_entity_poly.entity_id
_entity_poly.type
_entity_poly.pdbx_seq_one_letter_code
_entity_poly.pdbx_strand_id
1 'polypeptide(L)'
;MVESSQSVTCDCLTKVYHDSETRALDSVSFSIPSQGVFVLIGRNGSGKTTLVRILATELESTSGTATINGMSVMKDASKLREKIAIVPQEARTIPWMTPMQTVLSYLLWRGLDYADAKRRAHESLERLGLAAYSKTLNRKLSGGMKRKVLVATVLSSEAEIIFLDEPTTGLDPISRREFWEVLKDIGKDRFTFLTTHYLEEAEKLADKIGILDQGKLIRIGTLDELRRSMSYNYSMKLLSKPPPELLKLSKGEIITGRDGFVRILTAEEEAFNISKELSKGGFKFTINPVSLDDIFFYLVSREGGKAAGLEGELNAEAE
;
A
#
# COMPACT_ATOMS: atom_id res chain seq x y z
N MET A 1 -21.88 24.40 15.18
CA MET A 1 -21.47 24.03 13.81
C MET A 1 -20.41 22.95 13.98
N VAL A 2 -20.75 21.70 13.64
CA VAL A 2 -19.78 20.60 13.65
C VAL A 2 -18.83 20.93 12.51
N GLU A 3 -17.57 21.24 12.81
CA GLU A 3 -16.50 21.25 11.82
C GLU A 3 -16.57 19.92 11.08
N SER A 4 -16.88 19.96 9.79
CA SER A 4 -16.82 18.78 8.94
C SER A 4 -15.37 18.36 8.92
N SER A 5 -14.99 17.43 9.78
CA SER A 5 -13.62 16.92 9.84
C SER A 5 -13.28 16.40 8.44
N GLN A 6 -12.25 16.95 7.84
CA GLN A 6 -11.71 16.45 6.58
C GLN A 6 -11.24 15.02 6.82
N SER A 7 -12.04 14.04 6.40
CA SER A 7 -11.81 12.62 6.67
C SER A 7 -12.37 11.72 5.59
N VAL A 8 -11.74 10.56 5.44
CA VAL A 8 -12.26 9.40 4.70
C VAL A 8 -12.76 8.40 5.74
N THR A 9 -14.05 8.08 5.68
CA THR A 9 -14.69 7.17 6.64
C THR A 9 -15.39 6.04 5.91
N CYS A 10 -15.18 4.82 6.38
CA CYS A 10 -15.95 3.63 6.00
C CYS A 10 -16.65 3.09 7.23
N ASP A 11 -17.90 2.64 7.07
CA ASP A 11 -18.69 2.00 8.12
C ASP A 11 -19.27 0.69 7.62
N CYS A 12 -18.79 -0.43 8.16
CA CYS A 12 -19.18 -1.80 7.83
C CYS A 12 -19.20 -2.09 6.33
N LEU A 13 -18.25 -1.51 5.57
CA LEU A 13 -18.21 -1.59 4.12
C LEU A 13 -17.96 -3.02 3.67
N THR A 14 -18.90 -3.58 2.90
CA THR A 14 -18.85 -4.96 2.42
C THR A 14 -18.99 -5.00 0.91
N LYS A 15 -18.21 -5.86 0.25
CA LYS A 15 -18.33 -6.13 -1.19
C LYS A 15 -18.26 -7.61 -1.48
N VAL A 16 -19.31 -8.10 -2.16
CA VAL A 16 -19.38 -9.44 -2.76
C VAL A 16 -19.56 -9.25 -4.26
N TYR A 17 -18.79 -9.93 -5.07
CA TYR A 17 -18.96 -9.97 -6.53
C TYR A 17 -19.97 -11.06 -6.91
N HIS A 18 -20.76 -10.84 -7.96
CA HIS A 18 -21.83 -11.78 -8.36
C HIS A 18 -21.34 -13.20 -8.63
N ASP A 19 -20.11 -13.34 -9.14
CA ASP A 19 -19.52 -14.63 -9.54
C ASP A 19 -18.63 -15.25 -8.44
N SER A 20 -18.73 -14.74 -7.21
CA SER A 20 -17.86 -15.17 -6.10
C SER A 20 -18.67 -15.31 -4.81
N GLU A 21 -18.48 -16.45 -4.13
CA GLU A 21 -19.00 -16.66 -2.77
C GLU A 21 -18.15 -15.94 -1.71
N THR A 22 -16.93 -15.53 -2.09
CA THR A 22 -16.02 -14.88 -1.16
C THR A 22 -16.25 -13.37 -1.10
N ARG A 23 -16.18 -12.80 0.11
CA ARG A 23 -16.28 -11.36 0.33
C ARG A 23 -14.94 -10.71 -0.05
N ALA A 24 -14.96 -9.85 -1.05
CA ALA A 24 -13.78 -9.05 -1.40
C ALA A 24 -13.48 -7.97 -0.34
N LEU A 25 -14.54 -7.46 0.33
CA LEU A 25 -14.46 -6.67 1.56
C LEU A 25 -15.47 -7.22 2.55
N ASP A 26 -15.10 -7.37 3.81
CA ASP A 26 -15.91 -7.92 4.89
C ASP A 26 -15.97 -6.95 6.07
N SER A 27 -17.03 -6.14 6.11
CA SER A 27 -17.33 -5.19 7.20
C SER A 27 -16.18 -4.25 7.55
N VAL A 28 -15.52 -3.70 6.53
CA VAL A 28 -14.39 -2.76 6.69
C VAL A 28 -14.88 -1.45 7.29
N SER A 29 -14.34 -1.08 8.46
CA SER A 29 -14.68 0.16 9.17
C SER A 29 -13.42 0.90 9.57
N PHE A 30 -13.33 2.19 9.21
CA PHE A 30 -12.27 3.08 9.65
C PHE A 30 -12.64 4.55 9.45
N SER A 31 -11.90 5.43 10.12
CA SER A 31 -11.91 6.87 9.88
C SER A 31 -10.46 7.39 9.91
N ILE A 32 -10.05 8.05 8.84
CA ILE A 32 -8.71 8.63 8.70
C ILE A 32 -8.82 10.09 8.23
N PRO A 33 -7.90 10.98 8.64
CA PRO A 33 -7.83 12.32 8.07
C PRO A 33 -7.63 12.27 6.56
N SER A 34 -8.29 13.14 5.81
CA SER A 34 -8.06 13.32 4.36
C SER A 34 -6.91 14.30 4.10
N GLN A 35 -5.76 14.04 4.73
CA GLN A 35 -4.52 14.82 4.62
C GLN A 35 -3.33 13.88 4.56
N GLY A 36 -2.27 14.29 3.87
CA GLY A 36 -1.05 13.52 3.76
C GLY A 36 -1.18 12.27 2.89
N VAL A 37 -0.33 11.29 3.15
CA VAL A 37 -0.28 10.02 2.42
C VAL A 37 -0.77 8.87 3.30
N PHE A 38 -1.90 8.29 2.92
CA PHE A 38 -2.38 7.03 3.49
C PHE A 38 -1.99 5.87 2.58
N VAL A 39 -1.32 4.87 3.13
CA VAL A 39 -0.91 3.69 2.38
C VAL A 39 -1.64 2.45 2.89
N LEU A 40 -2.40 1.80 2.01
CA LEU A 40 -3.06 0.53 2.30
C LEU A 40 -2.19 -0.62 1.80
N ILE A 41 -1.67 -1.42 2.72
CA ILE A 41 -0.88 -2.60 2.41
C ILE A 41 -1.70 -3.89 2.56
N GLY A 42 -1.32 -4.91 1.80
CA GLY A 42 -1.97 -6.23 1.88
C GLY A 42 -1.48 -7.16 0.76
N ARG A 43 -1.76 -8.45 0.91
CA ARG A 43 -1.46 -9.46 -0.10
C ARG A 43 -2.27 -9.21 -1.40
N ASN A 44 -1.85 -9.84 -2.49
CA ASN A 44 -2.69 -9.87 -3.70
C ASN A 44 -4.01 -10.57 -3.37
N GLY A 45 -5.13 -10.00 -3.85
CA GLY A 45 -6.47 -10.50 -3.53
C GLY A 45 -7.01 -10.10 -2.14
N SER A 46 -6.30 -9.29 -1.34
CA SER A 46 -6.80 -8.87 -0.03
C SER A 46 -7.95 -7.87 -0.05
N GLY A 47 -8.33 -7.32 -1.23
CA GLY A 47 -9.43 -6.36 -1.36
C GLY A 47 -9.00 -4.90 -1.57
N LYS A 48 -7.70 -4.58 -1.66
CA LYS A 48 -7.18 -3.20 -1.82
C LYS A 48 -7.79 -2.47 -3.00
N THR A 49 -7.69 -3.05 -4.20
CA THR A 49 -8.27 -2.49 -5.44
C THR A 49 -9.78 -2.29 -5.30
N THR A 50 -10.48 -3.24 -4.67
CA THR A 50 -11.93 -3.13 -4.42
C THR A 50 -12.26 -1.93 -3.55
N LEU A 51 -11.53 -1.73 -2.46
CA LEU A 51 -11.71 -0.59 -1.56
C LEU A 51 -11.44 0.74 -2.27
N VAL A 52 -10.32 0.84 -3.00
CA VAL A 52 -9.98 2.03 -3.78
C VAL A 52 -11.07 2.36 -4.79
N ARG A 53 -11.56 1.39 -5.56
CA ARG A 53 -12.61 1.60 -6.57
C ARG A 53 -13.93 2.06 -5.96
N ILE A 54 -14.30 1.58 -4.76
CA ILE A 54 -15.49 2.06 -4.05
C ILE A 54 -15.29 3.51 -3.60
N LEU A 55 -14.16 3.83 -2.97
CA LEU A 55 -13.85 5.18 -2.52
C LEU A 55 -13.73 6.17 -3.69
N ALA A 56 -13.17 5.73 -4.82
CA ALA A 56 -13.09 6.52 -6.04
C ALA A 56 -14.41 6.62 -6.83
N THR A 57 -15.52 6.09 -6.28
CA THR A 57 -16.86 6.10 -6.90
C THR A 57 -16.98 5.31 -8.20
N GLU A 58 -16.08 4.36 -8.45
CA GLU A 58 -16.10 3.49 -9.65
C GLU A 58 -16.84 2.17 -9.42
N LEU A 59 -17.07 1.78 -8.17
CA LEU A 59 -17.69 0.51 -7.80
C LEU A 59 -18.65 0.72 -6.62
N GLU A 60 -19.84 0.13 -6.71
CA GLU A 60 -20.79 0.13 -5.62
C GLU A 60 -20.47 -0.94 -4.57
N SER A 61 -20.64 -0.59 -3.28
CA SER A 61 -20.58 -1.58 -2.19
C SER A 61 -21.84 -2.46 -2.21
N THR A 62 -21.73 -3.67 -1.65
CA THR A 62 -22.89 -4.55 -1.44
C THR A 62 -23.68 -4.08 -0.22
N SER A 63 -22.99 -3.64 0.84
CA SER A 63 -23.58 -3.05 2.04
C SER A 63 -22.57 -2.15 2.75
N GLY A 64 -23.03 -1.45 3.81
CA GLY A 64 -22.24 -0.45 4.51
C GLY A 64 -22.17 0.88 3.76
N THR A 65 -21.46 1.84 4.32
CA THR A 65 -21.35 3.20 3.77
C THR A 65 -19.90 3.69 3.77
N ALA A 66 -19.60 4.61 2.85
CA ALA A 66 -18.34 5.34 2.86
C ALA A 66 -18.59 6.82 2.54
N THR A 67 -17.81 7.68 3.20
CA THR A 67 -17.87 9.13 2.99
C THR A 67 -16.47 9.70 2.86
N ILE A 68 -16.36 10.77 2.09
CA ILE A 68 -15.15 11.56 1.92
C ILE A 68 -15.51 13.01 2.19
N ASN A 69 -14.91 13.62 3.21
CA ASN A 69 -15.21 14.98 3.63
C ASN A 69 -16.72 15.22 3.84
N GLY A 70 -17.39 14.24 4.44
CA GLY A 70 -18.85 14.27 4.69
C GLY A 70 -19.73 13.96 3.47
N MET A 71 -19.17 13.84 2.25
CA MET A 71 -19.91 13.46 1.05
C MET A 71 -19.95 11.95 0.89
N SER A 72 -21.14 11.40 0.63
CA SER A 72 -21.32 9.96 0.40
C SER A 72 -20.74 9.54 -0.95
N VAL A 73 -19.90 8.49 -0.96
CA VAL A 73 -19.32 7.96 -2.22
C VAL A 73 -20.37 7.43 -3.20
N MET A 74 -21.57 7.09 -2.70
CA MET A 74 -22.69 6.59 -3.50
C MET A 74 -23.64 7.73 -3.93
N LYS A 75 -24.08 8.54 -2.98
CA LYS A 75 -25.11 9.56 -3.22
C LYS A 75 -24.55 10.83 -3.87
N ASP A 76 -23.33 11.22 -3.49
CA ASP A 76 -22.67 12.44 -3.97
C ASP A 76 -21.57 12.14 -5.01
N ALA A 77 -21.63 10.98 -5.67
CA ALA A 77 -20.59 10.50 -6.58
C ALA A 77 -20.18 11.52 -7.66
N SER A 78 -21.16 12.23 -8.27
CA SER A 78 -20.86 13.25 -9.29
C SER A 78 -20.02 14.39 -8.75
N LYS A 79 -20.33 14.90 -7.56
CA LYS A 79 -19.59 15.99 -6.89
C LYS A 79 -18.19 15.53 -6.48
N LEU A 80 -18.10 14.28 -5.99
CA LEU A 80 -16.82 13.71 -5.59
C LEU A 80 -15.88 13.50 -6.78
N ARG A 81 -16.39 13.10 -7.95
CA ARG A 81 -15.57 12.91 -9.17
C ARG A 81 -14.88 14.19 -9.64
N GLU A 82 -15.42 15.35 -9.36
CA GLU A 82 -14.76 16.63 -9.65
C GLU A 82 -13.51 16.82 -8.76
N LYS A 83 -13.55 16.32 -7.51
CA LYS A 83 -12.50 16.46 -6.51
C LYS A 83 -11.50 15.32 -6.46
N ILE A 84 -11.80 14.20 -7.11
CA ILE A 84 -11.00 12.97 -7.09
C ILE A 84 -10.25 12.81 -8.42
N ALA A 85 -9.03 12.27 -8.34
CA ALA A 85 -8.34 11.69 -9.49
C ALA A 85 -7.82 10.29 -9.10
N ILE A 86 -7.87 9.35 -10.04
CA ILE A 86 -7.46 7.96 -9.82
C ILE A 86 -6.54 7.47 -10.93
N VAL A 87 -5.50 6.69 -10.54
CA VAL A 87 -4.75 5.80 -11.43
C VAL A 87 -5.05 4.36 -11.03
N PRO A 88 -5.94 3.66 -11.74
CA PRO A 88 -6.21 2.24 -11.49
C PRO A 88 -4.99 1.38 -11.79
N GLN A 89 -4.92 0.19 -11.16
CA GLN A 89 -3.85 -0.77 -11.39
C GLN A 89 -3.73 -1.18 -12.87
N GLU A 90 -4.86 -1.40 -13.54
CA GLU A 90 -4.93 -1.86 -14.93
C GLU A 90 -4.82 -0.72 -15.97
N ALA A 91 -4.69 0.54 -15.53
CA ALA A 91 -4.59 1.66 -16.46
C ALA A 91 -3.43 1.49 -17.44
N ARG A 92 -3.68 1.83 -18.70
CA ARG A 92 -2.72 1.75 -19.79
C ARG A 92 -2.67 3.07 -20.56
N THR A 93 -1.50 3.43 -21.01
CA THR A 93 -1.33 4.56 -21.92
C THR A 93 -1.80 4.18 -23.33
N ILE A 94 -2.36 5.14 -24.05
CA ILE A 94 -2.74 4.94 -25.46
C ILE A 94 -1.45 4.86 -26.31
N PRO A 95 -1.20 3.75 -27.05
CA PRO A 95 0.10 3.48 -27.68
C PRO A 95 0.55 4.51 -28.72
N TRP A 96 -0.40 5.11 -29.43
CA TRP A 96 -0.15 6.11 -30.49
C TRP A 96 -0.17 7.55 -30.02
N MET A 97 -0.43 7.82 -28.76
CA MET A 97 -0.26 9.14 -28.15
C MET A 97 1.16 9.31 -27.60
N THR A 98 1.56 10.55 -27.41
CA THR A 98 2.77 10.91 -26.65
C THR A 98 2.42 11.17 -25.18
N PRO A 99 3.39 11.19 -24.25
CA PRO A 99 3.16 11.63 -22.88
C PRO A 99 2.46 12.98 -22.79
N MET A 100 2.96 13.96 -23.54
CA MET A 100 2.35 15.30 -23.60
C MET A 100 0.88 15.23 -24.03
N GLN A 101 0.56 14.50 -25.09
CA GLN A 101 -0.81 14.35 -25.56
C GLN A 101 -1.69 13.62 -24.52
N THR A 102 -1.16 12.59 -23.86
CA THR A 102 -1.90 11.83 -22.86
C THR A 102 -2.30 12.73 -21.67
N VAL A 103 -1.35 13.47 -21.10
CA VAL A 103 -1.61 14.35 -19.96
C VAL A 103 -2.50 15.52 -20.37
N LEU A 104 -2.20 16.17 -21.49
CA LEU A 104 -2.98 17.29 -22.00
C LEU A 104 -4.44 16.91 -22.27
N SER A 105 -4.68 15.76 -22.93
CA SER A 105 -6.05 15.29 -23.21
C SER A 105 -6.83 15.02 -21.92
N TYR A 106 -6.19 14.46 -20.91
CA TYR A 106 -6.82 14.23 -19.60
C TYR A 106 -7.23 15.55 -18.94
N LEU A 107 -6.35 16.56 -18.95
CA LEU A 107 -6.64 17.86 -18.34
C LEU A 107 -7.74 18.63 -19.08
N LEU A 108 -7.74 18.58 -20.39
CA LEU A 108 -8.82 19.17 -21.22
C LEU A 108 -10.16 18.48 -20.93
N TRP A 109 -10.16 17.15 -20.80
CA TRP A 109 -11.36 16.40 -20.43
C TRP A 109 -11.84 16.75 -19.00
N ARG A 110 -10.92 17.13 -18.10
CA ARG A 110 -11.24 17.65 -16.76
C ARG A 110 -11.75 19.10 -16.78
N GLY A 111 -11.80 19.76 -17.93
CA GLY A 111 -12.33 21.11 -18.09
C GLY A 111 -11.32 22.25 -17.95
N LEU A 112 -10.01 21.96 -17.89
CA LEU A 112 -8.98 23.01 -17.88
C LEU A 112 -8.91 23.67 -19.27
N ASP A 113 -8.58 24.95 -19.30
CA ASP A 113 -8.26 25.62 -20.57
C ASP A 113 -6.95 25.08 -21.18
N TYR A 114 -6.77 25.28 -22.49
CA TYR A 114 -5.63 24.69 -23.21
C TYR A 114 -4.27 25.21 -22.72
N ALA A 115 -4.17 26.50 -22.41
CA ALA A 115 -2.89 27.11 -22.03
C ALA A 115 -2.43 26.57 -20.64
N ASP A 116 -3.36 26.53 -19.69
CA ASP A 116 -3.08 26.00 -18.34
C ASP A 116 -2.85 24.48 -18.36
N ALA A 117 -3.66 23.74 -19.11
CA ALA A 117 -3.48 22.30 -19.29
C ALA A 117 -2.11 21.96 -19.91
N LYS A 118 -1.66 22.72 -20.90
CA LYS A 118 -0.35 22.52 -21.55
C LYS A 118 0.81 22.82 -20.59
N ARG A 119 0.71 23.91 -19.81
CA ARG A 119 1.71 24.29 -18.79
C ARG A 119 1.83 23.19 -17.74
N ARG A 120 0.71 22.77 -17.13
CA ARG A 120 0.69 21.73 -16.09
C ARG A 120 1.15 20.36 -16.60
N ALA A 121 0.80 20.00 -17.84
CA ALA A 121 1.28 18.79 -18.49
C ALA A 121 2.82 18.81 -18.61
N HIS A 122 3.40 19.95 -18.98
CA HIS A 122 4.86 20.08 -19.07
C HIS A 122 5.52 19.94 -17.70
N GLU A 123 5.05 20.69 -16.70
CA GLU A 123 5.55 20.65 -15.33
C GLU A 123 5.48 19.24 -14.71
N SER A 124 4.36 18.54 -14.89
CA SER A 124 4.20 17.19 -14.34
C SER A 124 5.12 16.16 -15.00
N LEU A 125 5.31 16.25 -16.32
CA LEU A 125 6.23 15.39 -17.05
C LEU A 125 7.70 15.67 -16.68
N GLU A 126 8.05 16.91 -16.43
CA GLU A 126 9.38 17.31 -15.97
C GLU A 126 9.67 16.74 -14.55
N ARG A 127 8.74 16.92 -13.61
CA ARG A 127 8.83 16.39 -12.24
C ARG A 127 9.02 14.86 -12.21
N LEU A 128 8.47 14.15 -13.18
CA LEU A 128 8.59 12.68 -13.30
C LEU A 128 9.78 12.22 -14.16
N GLY A 129 10.65 13.14 -14.62
CA GLY A 129 11.80 12.84 -15.46
C GLY A 129 11.43 12.40 -16.88
N LEU A 130 10.25 12.82 -17.38
CA LEU A 130 9.73 12.46 -18.69
C LEU A 130 9.84 13.58 -19.74
N ALA A 131 10.43 14.73 -19.40
CA ALA A 131 10.54 15.89 -20.28
C ALA A 131 11.17 15.54 -21.67
N ALA A 132 12.29 14.82 -21.67
CA ALA A 132 12.98 14.39 -22.89
C ALA A 132 12.13 13.44 -23.76
N TYR A 133 11.16 12.75 -23.19
CA TYR A 133 10.28 11.78 -23.85
C TYR A 133 8.89 12.34 -24.18
N SER A 134 8.62 13.62 -23.85
CA SER A 134 7.31 14.25 -23.97
C SER A 134 6.68 14.16 -25.37
N LYS A 135 7.50 14.03 -26.42
CA LYS A 135 7.09 13.88 -27.82
C LYS A 135 7.28 12.45 -28.37
N THR A 136 7.78 11.51 -27.57
CA THR A 136 7.95 10.11 -27.97
C THR A 136 6.63 9.36 -27.88
N LEU A 137 6.31 8.50 -28.86
CA LEU A 137 5.09 7.70 -28.78
C LEU A 137 5.12 6.76 -27.58
N ASN A 138 4.01 6.64 -26.84
CA ASN A 138 3.91 5.79 -25.66
C ASN A 138 4.29 4.33 -25.92
N ARG A 139 4.02 3.80 -27.13
CA ARG A 139 4.45 2.42 -27.50
C ARG A 139 5.96 2.20 -27.42
N LYS A 140 6.75 3.25 -27.55
CA LYS A 140 8.23 3.19 -27.50
C LYS A 140 8.80 3.36 -26.07
N LEU A 141 7.95 3.70 -25.10
CA LEU A 141 8.34 3.88 -23.71
C LEU A 141 8.46 2.53 -22.98
N SER A 142 9.33 2.46 -21.97
CA SER A 142 9.38 1.32 -21.04
C SER A 142 8.09 1.21 -20.22
N GLY A 143 7.85 0.06 -19.60
CA GLY A 143 6.70 -0.14 -18.72
C GLY A 143 6.64 0.89 -17.58
N GLY A 144 7.78 1.13 -16.93
CA GLY A 144 7.89 2.13 -15.88
C GLY A 144 7.62 3.56 -16.36
N MET A 145 8.16 3.95 -17.53
CA MET A 145 7.87 5.26 -18.11
C MET A 145 6.39 5.44 -18.42
N LYS A 146 5.72 4.40 -18.97
CA LYS A 146 4.27 4.43 -19.18
C LYS A 146 3.51 4.62 -17.88
N ARG A 147 3.93 3.97 -16.79
CA ARG A 147 3.32 4.15 -15.47
C ARG A 147 3.50 5.58 -14.96
N LYS A 148 4.69 6.16 -15.10
CA LYS A 148 4.96 7.57 -14.77
C LYS A 148 4.06 8.53 -15.58
N VAL A 149 3.78 8.24 -16.87
CA VAL A 149 2.84 9.06 -17.70
C VAL A 149 1.43 9.05 -17.11
N LEU A 150 0.93 7.88 -16.69
CA LEU A 150 -0.40 7.78 -16.06
C LEU A 150 -0.47 8.57 -14.76
N VAL A 151 0.58 8.51 -13.95
CA VAL A 151 0.64 9.30 -12.73
C VAL A 151 0.73 10.79 -13.03
N ALA A 152 1.45 11.21 -14.09
CA ALA A 152 1.49 12.60 -14.52
C ALA A 152 0.09 13.16 -14.78
N THR A 153 -0.86 12.37 -15.27
CA THR A 153 -2.25 12.83 -15.51
C THR A 153 -2.93 13.29 -14.23
N VAL A 154 -2.83 12.49 -13.14
CA VAL A 154 -3.49 12.82 -11.86
C VAL A 154 -2.73 13.90 -11.10
N LEU A 155 -1.39 13.94 -11.21
CA LEU A 155 -0.57 14.97 -10.58
C LEU A 155 -0.83 16.37 -11.12
N SER A 156 -1.01 16.47 -12.44
CA SER A 156 -1.29 17.73 -13.12
C SER A 156 -2.72 18.23 -12.92
N SER A 157 -3.64 17.38 -12.44
CA SER A 157 -5.03 17.74 -12.15
C SER A 157 -5.15 18.62 -10.91
N GLU A 158 -6.32 19.25 -10.74
CA GLU A 158 -6.68 20.04 -9.55
C GLU A 158 -7.36 19.20 -8.46
N ALA A 159 -7.33 17.87 -8.57
CA ALA A 159 -7.97 16.99 -7.63
C ALA A 159 -7.39 17.18 -6.21
N GLU A 160 -8.28 17.34 -5.25
CA GLU A 160 -7.94 17.44 -3.82
C GLU A 160 -7.52 16.08 -3.26
N ILE A 161 -8.04 14.99 -3.87
CA ILE A 161 -7.88 13.60 -3.44
C ILE A 161 -7.36 12.77 -4.59
N ILE A 162 -6.27 12.07 -4.36
CA ILE A 162 -5.62 11.22 -5.36
C ILE A 162 -5.65 9.77 -4.88
N PHE A 163 -6.19 8.89 -5.72
CA PHE A 163 -6.12 7.45 -5.54
C PHE A 163 -5.09 6.84 -6.49
N LEU A 164 -4.16 6.05 -5.95
CA LEU A 164 -3.12 5.37 -6.70
C LEU A 164 -3.15 3.88 -6.36
N ASP A 165 -3.60 3.06 -7.30
CA ASP A 165 -3.67 1.62 -7.10
C ASP A 165 -2.40 0.95 -7.66
N GLU A 166 -1.51 0.52 -6.76
CA GLU A 166 -0.21 -0.08 -7.04
C GLU A 166 0.66 0.73 -8.05
N PRO A 167 0.91 2.04 -7.80
CA PRO A 167 1.49 2.93 -8.81
C PRO A 167 2.93 2.60 -9.20
N THR A 168 3.66 1.87 -8.38
CA THR A 168 5.09 1.55 -8.58
C THR A 168 5.32 0.15 -9.15
N THR A 169 4.25 -0.61 -9.39
CA THR A 169 4.36 -1.94 -9.99
C THR A 169 4.99 -1.86 -11.38
N GLY A 170 6.06 -2.66 -11.58
CA GLY A 170 6.83 -2.68 -12.83
C GLY A 170 7.89 -1.59 -12.96
N LEU A 171 8.11 -0.76 -11.94
CA LEU A 171 9.27 0.12 -11.85
C LEU A 171 10.51 -0.64 -11.34
N ASP A 172 11.66 -0.30 -11.89
CA ASP A 172 12.94 -0.71 -11.32
C ASP A 172 13.20 -0.01 -9.97
N PRO A 173 14.13 -0.51 -9.12
CA PRO A 173 14.33 0.04 -7.77
C PRO A 173 14.75 1.52 -7.75
N ILE A 174 15.51 2.00 -8.75
CA ILE A 174 15.95 3.40 -8.82
C ILE A 174 14.75 4.29 -9.16
N SER A 175 14.05 3.96 -10.25
CA SER A 175 12.84 4.67 -10.68
C SER A 175 11.76 4.70 -9.61
N ARG A 176 11.66 3.64 -8.79
CA ARG A 176 10.71 3.57 -7.67
C ARG A 176 11.06 4.60 -6.59
N ARG A 177 12.34 4.72 -6.21
CA ARG A 177 12.79 5.71 -5.22
C ARG A 177 12.56 7.15 -5.68
N GLU A 178 12.91 7.46 -6.93
CA GLU A 178 12.62 8.77 -7.51
C GLU A 178 11.12 9.08 -7.48
N PHE A 179 10.31 8.08 -7.76
CA PHE A 179 8.85 8.21 -7.74
C PHE A 179 8.31 8.48 -6.33
N TRP A 180 8.88 7.86 -5.30
CA TRP A 180 8.49 8.12 -3.91
C TRP A 180 8.71 9.57 -3.50
N GLU A 181 9.80 10.21 -3.92
CA GLU A 181 10.04 11.63 -3.62
C GLU A 181 8.95 12.53 -4.24
N VAL A 182 8.52 12.20 -5.45
CA VAL A 182 7.40 12.91 -6.08
C VAL A 182 6.10 12.72 -5.32
N LEU A 183 5.79 11.48 -4.87
CA LEU A 183 4.58 11.20 -4.11
C LEU A 183 4.55 11.90 -2.74
N LYS A 184 5.67 11.92 -2.04
CA LYS A 184 5.79 12.67 -0.77
C LYS A 184 5.50 14.15 -0.92
N ASP A 185 6.06 14.74 -1.97
CA ASP A 185 5.88 16.17 -2.23
C ASP A 185 4.41 16.52 -2.50
N ILE A 186 3.69 15.63 -3.19
CA ILE A 186 2.25 15.78 -3.46
C ILE A 186 1.42 15.66 -2.19
N GLY A 187 1.77 14.69 -1.33
CA GLY A 187 1.07 14.44 -0.07
C GLY A 187 1.09 15.62 0.91
N LYS A 188 1.98 16.61 0.71
CA LYS A 188 2.00 17.83 1.51
C LYS A 188 0.77 18.72 1.29
N ASP A 189 0.27 18.77 0.07
CA ASP A 189 -0.80 19.67 -0.35
C ASP A 189 -2.12 18.97 -0.64
N ARG A 190 -2.09 17.66 -0.87
CA ARG A 190 -3.26 16.86 -1.28
C ARG A 190 -3.30 15.52 -0.55
N PHE A 191 -4.50 15.06 -0.25
CA PHE A 191 -4.65 13.71 0.28
C PHE A 191 -4.35 12.67 -0.79
N THR A 192 -3.45 11.75 -0.49
CA THR A 192 -3.08 10.64 -1.38
C THR A 192 -3.41 9.31 -0.70
N PHE A 193 -4.33 8.55 -1.29
CA PHE A 193 -4.62 7.17 -0.89
C PHE A 193 -3.90 6.23 -1.87
N LEU A 194 -2.92 5.50 -1.38
CA LEU A 194 -2.08 4.61 -2.17
C LEU A 194 -2.26 3.17 -1.72
N THR A 195 -2.39 2.23 -2.65
CA THR A 195 -2.28 0.81 -2.34
C THR A 195 -0.94 0.27 -2.81
N THR A 196 -0.40 -0.67 -2.04
CA THR A 196 0.81 -1.38 -2.43
C THR A 196 0.93 -2.74 -1.74
N HIS A 197 1.70 -3.62 -2.34
CA HIS A 197 2.18 -4.83 -1.70
C HIS A 197 3.66 -4.74 -1.30
N TYR A 198 4.31 -3.59 -1.56
CA TYR A 198 5.69 -3.30 -1.17
C TYR A 198 5.72 -2.60 0.19
N LEU A 199 6.16 -3.31 1.24
CA LEU A 199 6.18 -2.78 2.61
C LEU A 199 7.19 -1.63 2.76
N GLU A 200 8.33 -1.69 2.05
CA GLU A 200 9.31 -0.59 2.01
C GLU A 200 8.69 0.72 1.51
N GLU A 201 7.77 0.64 0.52
CA GLU A 201 7.05 1.82 0.02
C GLU A 201 6.18 2.46 1.10
N ALA A 202 5.45 1.64 1.86
CA ALA A 202 4.64 2.12 2.97
C ALA A 202 5.49 2.76 4.08
N GLU A 203 6.63 2.14 4.44
CA GLU A 203 7.56 2.72 5.44
C GLU A 203 8.12 4.08 5.02
N LYS A 204 8.32 4.29 3.71
CA LYS A 204 8.92 5.53 3.19
C LYS A 204 7.91 6.63 2.93
N LEU A 205 6.69 6.29 2.54
CA LEU A 205 5.70 7.26 2.06
C LEU A 205 4.62 7.61 3.08
N ALA A 206 4.22 6.65 3.93
CA ALA A 206 2.98 6.77 4.66
C ALA A 206 3.09 7.70 5.88
N ASP A 207 2.14 8.61 6.01
CA ASP A 207 1.81 9.24 7.27
C ASP A 207 0.95 8.30 8.14
N LYS A 208 0.06 7.54 7.51
CA LYS A 208 -0.69 6.43 8.12
C LYS A 208 -0.71 5.21 7.21
N ILE A 209 -0.66 4.04 7.83
CA ILE A 209 -0.66 2.73 7.17
C ILE A 209 -1.92 1.98 7.60
N GLY A 210 -2.64 1.43 6.62
CA GLY A 210 -3.69 0.45 6.83
C GLY A 210 -3.23 -0.94 6.40
N ILE A 211 -3.54 -1.97 7.18
CA ILE A 211 -3.23 -3.36 6.86
C ILE A 211 -4.54 -4.07 6.53
N LEU A 212 -4.67 -4.56 5.30
CA LEU A 212 -5.85 -5.27 4.80
C LEU A 212 -5.46 -6.72 4.45
N ASP A 213 -6.18 -7.69 5.01
CA ASP A 213 -6.01 -9.10 4.64
C ASP A 213 -7.35 -9.80 4.55
N GLN A 214 -7.54 -10.65 3.52
CA GLN A 214 -8.77 -11.40 3.27
C GLN A 214 -10.07 -10.57 3.37
N GLY A 215 -10.05 -9.36 2.84
CA GLY A 215 -11.18 -8.43 2.87
C GLY A 215 -11.41 -7.71 4.19
N LYS A 216 -10.60 -7.97 5.22
CA LYS A 216 -10.73 -7.37 6.55
C LYS A 216 -9.62 -6.36 6.83
N LEU A 217 -9.99 -5.28 7.45
CA LEU A 217 -9.03 -4.30 7.95
C LEU A 217 -8.49 -4.78 9.30
N ILE A 218 -7.21 -5.12 9.32
CA ILE A 218 -6.53 -5.66 10.50
C ILE A 218 -6.15 -4.55 11.47
N ARG A 219 -5.51 -3.49 10.95
CA ARG A 219 -4.99 -2.39 11.76
C ARG A 219 -4.80 -1.12 10.94
N ILE A 220 -4.93 0.04 11.60
CA ILE A 220 -4.52 1.34 11.06
C ILE A 220 -3.67 2.05 12.12
N GLY A 221 -2.63 2.76 11.67
CA GLY A 221 -1.80 3.60 12.51
C GLY A 221 -0.62 4.21 11.75
N THR A 222 0.11 5.11 12.40
CA THR A 222 1.45 5.50 11.96
C THR A 222 2.40 4.30 12.13
N LEU A 223 3.56 4.31 11.48
CA LEU A 223 4.55 3.24 11.64
C LEU A 223 4.93 3.05 13.12
N ASP A 224 5.07 4.13 13.87
CA ASP A 224 5.39 4.09 15.31
C ASP A 224 4.24 3.53 16.15
N GLU A 225 2.99 3.87 15.83
CA GLU A 225 1.82 3.29 16.50
C GLU A 225 1.73 1.77 16.25
N LEU A 226 1.98 1.34 15.01
CA LEU A 226 2.01 -0.07 14.66
C LEU A 226 3.13 -0.81 15.41
N ARG A 227 4.34 -0.24 15.48
CA ARG A 227 5.45 -0.79 16.26
C ARG A 227 5.11 -0.90 17.74
N ARG A 228 4.56 0.15 18.34
CA ARG A 228 4.15 0.15 19.75
C ARG A 228 3.03 -0.84 20.08
N SER A 229 2.22 -1.20 19.09
CA SER A 229 1.17 -2.21 19.27
C SER A 229 1.73 -3.64 19.37
N MET A 230 3.01 -3.83 19.04
CA MET A 230 3.71 -5.09 19.19
C MET A 230 4.24 -5.26 20.61
N SER A 231 4.17 -6.49 21.12
CA SER A 231 4.80 -6.85 22.41
C SER A 231 6.32 -7.05 22.29
N TYR A 232 6.86 -6.91 21.08
CA TYR A 232 8.24 -7.21 20.74
C TYR A 232 8.91 -6.01 20.07
N ASN A 233 10.16 -5.71 20.44
CA ASN A 233 10.91 -4.57 19.93
C ASN A 233 11.96 -4.96 18.90
N TYR A 234 12.39 -6.24 18.91
CA TYR A 234 13.46 -6.76 18.07
C TYR A 234 13.00 -7.95 17.23
N SER A 235 13.54 -8.03 16.04
CA SER A 235 13.39 -9.13 15.09
C SER A 235 14.76 -9.74 14.82
N MET A 236 14.90 -11.03 15.14
CA MET A 236 16.11 -11.81 14.89
C MET A 236 15.88 -12.66 13.65
N LYS A 237 16.48 -12.29 12.53
CA LYS A 237 16.43 -13.07 11.29
C LYS A 237 17.50 -14.13 11.28
N LEU A 238 17.12 -15.39 11.17
CA LEU A 238 18.01 -16.53 11.08
C LEU A 238 18.40 -16.79 9.63
N LEU A 239 19.70 -16.75 9.32
CA LEU A 239 20.23 -16.93 7.96
C LEU A 239 20.54 -18.39 7.63
N SER A 240 20.37 -19.29 8.59
CA SER A 240 20.48 -20.74 8.44
C SER A 240 19.33 -21.42 9.18
N LYS A 241 18.95 -22.64 8.78
CA LYS A 241 17.87 -23.41 9.44
C LYS A 241 18.26 -23.61 10.91
N PRO A 242 17.48 -23.08 11.87
CA PRO A 242 17.82 -23.24 13.28
C PRO A 242 17.51 -24.66 13.75
N PRO A 243 18.26 -25.20 14.74
CA PRO A 243 17.88 -26.45 15.35
C PRO A 243 16.57 -26.29 16.12
N PRO A 244 15.69 -27.31 16.11
CA PRO A 244 14.38 -27.25 16.78
C PRO A 244 14.47 -26.89 18.27
N GLU A 245 15.56 -27.27 18.91
CA GLU A 245 15.82 -26.98 20.33
C GLU A 245 15.98 -25.48 20.63
N LEU A 246 16.60 -24.74 19.71
CA LEU A 246 16.77 -23.29 19.82
C LEU A 246 15.45 -22.54 19.65
N LEU A 247 14.56 -23.04 18.80
CA LEU A 247 13.22 -22.47 18.64
C LEU A 247 12.38 -22.66 19.91
N LYS A 248 12.55 -23.78 20.64
CA LYS A 248 11.86 -24.05 21.90
C LYS A 248 12.37 -23.20 23.09
N LEU A 249 13.58 -22.69 23.02
CA LEU A 249 14.16 -21.83 24.07
C LEU A 249 13.66 -20.38 23.97
N SER A 250 13.16 -19.98 22.81
CA SER A 250 12.62 -18.64 22.60
C SER A 250 11.24 -18.49 23.22
N LYS A 251 11.07 -17.50 24.10
CA LYS A 251 9.75 -17.01 24.56
C LYS A 251 9.11 -16.05 23.56
N GLY A 252 9.83 -15.68 22.50
CA GLY A 252 9.37 -14.80 21.45
C GLY A 252 8.45 -15.50 20.45
N GLU A 253 7.81 -14.71 19.60
CA GLU A 253 6.97 -15.21 18.50
C GLU A 253 7.84 -15.57 17.30
N ILE A 254 7.63 -16.77 16.74
CA ILE A 254 8.36 -17.25 15.58
C ILE A 254 7.50 -17.03 14.35
N ILE A 255 8.03 -16.29 13.39
CA ILE A 255 7.36 -16.02 12.11
C ILE A 255 8.28 -16.41 10.94
N THR A 256 7.68 -16.76 9.80
CA THR A 256 8.42 -16.95 8.55
C THR A 256 8.13 -15.79 7.61
N GLY A 257 9.17 -15.07 7.20
CA GLY A 257 9.04 -13.95 6.27
C GLY A 257 8.82 -14.39 4.82
N ARG A 258 8.50 -13.43 3.95
CA ARG A 258 8.36 -13.68 2.49
C ARG A 258 9.63 -14.24 1.84
N ASP A 259 10.77 -13.94 2.41
CA ASP A 259 12.09 -14.41 1.99
C ASP A 259 12.41 -15.84 2.43
N GLY A 260 11.44 -16.53 3.06
CA GLY A 260 11.60 -17.90 3.56
C GLY A 260 12.47 -18.02 4.80
N PHE A 261 12.98 -16.91 5.35
CA PHE A 261 13.77 -16.95 6.58
C PHE A 261 12.89 -16.93 7.82
N VAL A 262 13.29 -17.72 8.80
CA VAL A 262 12.68 -17.71 10.14
C VAL A 262 13.13 -16.46 10.88
N ARG A 263 12.18 -15.80 11.53
CA ARG A 263 12.42 -14.66 12.41
C ARG A 263 11.86 -14.95 13.78
N ILE A 264 12.58 -14.52 14.80
CA ILE A 264 12.15 -14.57 16.19
C ILE A 264 11.88 -13.12 16.62
N LEU A 265 10.62 -12.81 16.91
CA LEU A 265 10.21 -11.52 17.46
C LEU A 265 10.34 -11.60 18.99
N THR A 266 11.09 -10.69 19.59
CA THR A 266 11.44 -10.82 21.01
C THR A 266 11.71 -9.46 21.66
N ALA A 267 11.75 -9.45 23.01
CA ALA A 267 12.20 -8.31 23.78
C ALA A 267 13.73 -8.20 23.77
N GLU A 268 14.27 -7.04 24.12
CA GLU A 268 15.71 -6.74 24.04
C GLU A 268 16.58 -7.71 24.85
N GLU A 269 16.20 -7.96 26.12
CA GLU A 269 16.96 -8.86 26.99
C GLU A 269 17.03 -10.29 26.45
N GLU A 270 15.92 -10.76 25.87
CA GLU A 270 15.83 -12.09 25.30
C GLU A 270 16.60 -12.20 23.98
N ALA A 271 16.56 -11.14 23.14
CA ALA A 271 17.37 -11.07 21.93
C ALA A 271 18.85 -11.26 22.23
N PHE A 272 19.34 -10.65 23.29
CA PHE A 272 20.73 -10.82 23.75
C PHE A 272 21.03 -12.26 24.17
N ASN A 273 20.16 -12.91 24.93
CA ASN A 273 20.37 -14.30 25.39
C ASN A 273 20.36 -15.28 24.21
N ILE A 274 19.37 -15.16 23.30
CA ILE A 274 19.27 -15.98 22.09
C ILE A 274 20.50 -15.78 21.20
N SER A 275 20.97 -14.54 21.03
CA SER A 275 22.14 -14.23 20.19
C SER A 275 23.40 -14.93 20.68
N LYS A 276 23.55 -15.04 21.99
CA LYS A 276 24.68 -15.72 22.65
C LYS A 276 24.68 -17.23 22.35
N GLU A 277 23.52 -17.86 22.42
CA GLU A 277 23.37 -19.29 22.13
C GLU A 277 23.54 -19.58 20.63
N LEU A 278 22.98 -18.74 19.77
CA LEU A 278 23.17 -18.84 18.30
C LEU A 278 24.65 -18.70 17.92
N SER A 279 25.36 -17.74 18.53
CA SER A 279 26.79 -17.51 18.29
C SER A 279 27.63 -18.69 18.71
N LYS A 280 27.36 -19.29 19.89
CA LYS A 280 28.05 -20.51 20.37
C LYS A 280 27.84 -21.69 19.40
N GLY A 281 26.64 -21.81 18.84
CA GLY A 281 26.30 -22.84 17.86
C GLY A 281 26.83 -22.57 16.43
N GLY A 282 27.51 -21.44 16.21
CA GLY A 282 28.01 -21.05 14.89
C GLY A 282 26.93 -20.64 13.89
N PHE A 283 25.72 -20.33 14.35
CA PHE A 283 24.61 -19.91 13.46
C PHE A 283 24.76 -18.45 13.06
N LYS A 284 24.43 -18.16 11.78
CA LYS A 284 24.39 -16.80 11.26
C LYS A 284 23.02 -16.19 11.42
N PHE A 285 22.95 -14.98 11.95
CA PHE A 285 21.72 -14.23 12.19
C PHE A 285 21.97 -12.73 12.09
N THR A 286 20.88 -11.96 11.97
CA THR A 286 20.89 -10.51 12.15
C THR A 286 19.85 -10.11 13.19
N ILE A 287 20.13 -9.05 13.95
CA ILE A 287 19.18 -8.46 14.91
C ILE A 287 18.88 -7.05 14.43
N ASN A 288 17.60 -6.75 14.27
CA ASN A 288 17.14 -5.44 13.88
C ASN A 288 15.91 -5.03 14.72
N PRO A 289 15.62 -3.74 14.84
CA PRO A 289 14.30 -3.32 15.33
C PRO A 289 13.20 -3.93 14.47
N VAL A 290 12.04 -4.19 15.05
CA VAL A 290 10.87 -4.72 14.33
C VAL A 290 10.52 -3.82 13.14
N SER A 291 10.51 -4.40 11.94
CA SER A 291 10.17 -3.73 10.67
C SER A 291 8.66 -3.82 10.38
N LEU A 292 8.17 -3.04 9.42
CA LEU A 292 6.79 -3.19 8.94
C LEU A 292 6.53 -4.58 8.34
N ASP A 293 7.54 -5.21 7.76
CA ASP A 293 7.49 -6.59 7.26
C ASP A 293 7.17 -7.57 8.41
N ASP A 294 7.88 -7.45 9.53
CA ASP A 294 7.64 -8.27 10.72
C ASP A 294 6.24 -8.04 11.31
N ILE A 295 5.83 -6.77 11.43
CA ILE A 295 4.49 -6.39 11.91
C ILE A 295 3.40 -6.99 11.04
N PHE A 296 3.54 -6.85 9.70
CA PHE A 296 2.58 -7.37 8.75
C PHE A 296 2.41 -8.89 8.89
N PHE A 297 3.51 -9.64 8.91
CA PHE A 297 3.44 -11.09 9.06
C PHE A 297 2.87 -11.52 10.40
N TYR A 298 3.27 -10.86 11.47
CA TYR A 298 2.76 -11.13 12.80
C TYR A 298 1.23 -10.93 12.90
N LEU A 299 0.73 -9.79 12.41
CA LEU A 299 -0.70 -9.49 12.49
C LEU A 299 -1.53 -10.41 11.59
N VAL A 300 -1.08 -10.65 10.36
CA VAL A 300 -1.78 -11.52 9.40
C VAL A 300 -1.80 -12.98 9.86
N SER A 301 -0.72 -13.47 10.50
CA SER A 301 -0.70 -14.85 11.02
C SER A 301 -1.69 -15.07 12.17
N ARG A 302 -1.92 -14.07 13.01
CA ARG A 302 -2.84 -14.15 14.15
C ARG A 302 -4.30 -14.03 13.77
N GLU A 303 -4.64 -13.12 12.88
CA GLU A 303 -6.04 -12.89 12.50
C GLU A 303 -6.52 -13.81 11.39
N GLY A 304 -5.62 -14.36 10.58
CA GLY A 304 -5.92 -15.37 9.56
C GLY A 304 -6.30 -16.75 10.13
N GLY A 305 -6.40 -16.91 11.45
CA GLY A 305 -7.02 -18.04 12.13
C GLY A 305 -6.42 -19.42 11.84
N LYS A 306 -5.13 -19.47 11.49
CA LYS A 306 -4.24 -20.64 11.62
C LYS A 306 -2.83 -20.10 11.53
N ALA A 307 -2.10 -20.05 12.62
CA ALA A 307 -0.68 -20.33 12.55
C ALA A 307 -0.61 -21.60 11.68
N ALA A 308 -0.13 -21.48 10.44
CA ALA A 308 0.29 -22.63 9.68
C ALA A 308 1.38 -23.25 10.55
N GLY A 309 0.98 -24.24 11.32
CA GLY A 309 1.79 -24.81 12.37
C GLY A 309 3.02 -25.38 11.72
N LEU A 310 4.15 -24.90 12.15
CA LEU A 310 5.43 -25.58 12.06
C LEU A 310 5.36 -27.03 12.62
N GLU A 311 4.26 -27.39 13.30
CA GLU A 311 3.98 -28.77 13.76
C GLU A 311 3.64 -29.74 12.63
N GLY A 312 3.13 -29.27 11.48
CA GLY A 312 2.75 -30.16 10.37
C GLY A 312 3.92 -30.55 9.44
N GLU A 313 4.93 -29.68 9.30
CA GLU A 313 6.08 -29.98 8.42
C GLU A 313 7.24 -30.65 9.14
N LEU A 314 7.34 -30.53 10.47
CA LEU A 314 8.36 -31.21 11.26
C LEU A 314 8.05 -32.69 11.47
N ASN A 315 6.81 -33.15 11.31
CA ASN A 315 6.42 -34.56 11.46
C ASN A 315 6.33 -35.32 10.13
N ALA A 316 6.41 -34.67 8.98
CA ALA A 316 6.35 -35.32 7.68
C ALA A 316 7.72 -35.79 7.14
N GLU A 317 8.83 -35.40 7.77
CA GLU A 317 10.20 -35.86 7.40
C GLU A 317 10.80 -36.85 8.43
N ALA A 318 9.97 -37.38 9.33
CA ALA A 318 10.39 -38.37 10.35
C ALA A 318 9.74 -39.76 10.19
N GLU A 319 9.12 -40.05 9.01
CA GLU A 319 8.73 -41.40 8.62
C GLU A 319 9.51 -41.90 7.41
#